data_e6563f8afd07b58390c0ed4dcfa13470
#
_entry.id   e6563f8afd07b58390c0ed4dcfa13470
#
_cell.length_a   1.000
_cell.length_b   1.000
_cell.length_c   1.000
_cell.angle_alpha   90.00
_cell.angle_beta   90.00
_cell.angle_gamma   90.00
#
_symmetry.space_group_name_H-M   'P 1'
#
loop_
_entity.id
_entity.type
_entity.pdbx_description
1 polymer ?
#
loop_
_entity_poly.entity_id
_entity_poly.type
_entity_poly.pdbx_seq_one_letter_code
_entity_poly.pdbx_strand_id
1 'polypeptide(L)'
;MINVSLNGKPVKAEPGITILELCKQNKIDIPTLCNDEELNPYGSCWVCLVEVKGRKGFVTSCGTIISEGMEIITASESIHTARKMALELLISNHYADCIAPCTIACPDQVDIQTYISLIANGKYHEAVKVIKEKLPMPLSIGRICPAFCE
;
A
#
# COMPACT_ATOMS: atom_id res chain seq x y z
N MET A 1 -11.50 -6.83 27.71
CA MET A 1 -10.24 -7.46 27.24
C MET A 1 -10.56 -8.89 26.85
N ILE A 2 -10.03 -9.34 25.74
CA ILE A 2 -10.15 -10.72 25.23
C ILE A 2 -8.80 -11.43 25.32
N ASN A 3 -8.83 -12.75 25.48
CA ASN A 3 -7.62 -13.56 25.53
C ASN A 3 -7.39 -14.20 24.16
N VAL A 4 -6.20 -14.02 23.63
CA VAL A 4 -5.78 -14.51 22.31
C VAL A 4 -4.43 -15.20 22.46
N SER A 5 -4.18 -16.25 21.71
CA SER A 5 -2.86 -16.88 21.64
C SER A 5 -2.12 -16.38 20.40
N LEU A 6 -0.96 -15.77 20.59
CA LEU A 6 -0.13 -15.25 19.52
C LEU A 6 1.20 -16.02 19.47
N ASN A 7 1.38 -16.85 18.44
CA ASN A 7 2.53 -17.76 18.32
C ASN A 7 2.73 -18.65 19.56
N GLY A 8 1.62 -19.15 20.12
CA GLY A 8 1.63 -20.01 21.32
C GLY A 8 1.76 -19.26 22.66
N LYS A 9 1.86 -17.92 22.66
CA LYS A 9 1.90 -17.10 23.86
C LYS A 9 0.54 -16.47 24.12
N PRO A 10 -0.02 -16.58 25.36
CA PRO A 10 -1.25 -15.92 25.71
C PRO A 10 -1.06 -14.40 25.79
N VAL A 11 -1.93 -13.65 25.12
CA VAL A 11 -1.93 -12.18 25.08
C VAL A 11 -3.32 -11.68 25.40
N LYS A 12 -3.42 -10.61 26.20
CA LYS A 12 -4.67 -9.90 26.45
C LYS A 12 -4.74 -8.68 25.54
N ALA A 13 -5.87 -8.51 24.87
CA ALA A 13 -6.07 -7.42 23.93
C ALA A 13 -7.45 -6.77 24.11
N GLU A 14 -7.60 -5.58 23.58
CA GLU A 14 -8.89 -4.91 23.50
C GLU A 14 -9.73 -5.52 22.36
N PRO A 15 -11.04 -5.67 22.54
CA PRO A 15 -11.90 -6.14 21.46
C PRO A 15 -11.97 -5.09 20.34
N GLY A 16 -12.09 -5.55 19.09
CA GLY A 16 -12.29 -4.67 17.94
C GLY A 16 -11.01 -4.28 17.18
N ILE A 17 -9.83 -4.60 17.72
CA ILE A 17 -8.57 -4.39 16.98
C ILE A 17 -8.31 -5.51 15.97
N THR A 18 -7.51 -5.23 14.97
CA THR A 18 -7.10 -6.21 13.96
C THR A 18 -5.95 -7.09 14.45
N ILE A 19 -5.74 -8.23 13.78
CA ILE A 19 -4.56 -9.09 14.04
C ILE A 19 -3.26 -8.30 13.83
N LEU A 20 -3.22 -7.44 12.82
CA LEU A 20 -2.04 -6.63 12.52
C LEU A 20 -1.71 -5.66 13.66
N GLU A 21 -2.72 -4.97 14.19
CA GLU A 21 -2.57 -4.06 15.33
C GLU A 21 -2.11 -4.81 16.57
N LEU A 22 -2.69 -5.98 16.86
CA LEU A 22 -2.25 -6.84 17.94
C LEU A 22 -0.77 -7.22 17.80
N CYS A 23 -0.33 -7.57 16.60
CA CYS A 23 1.06 -7.92 16.31
C CYS A 23 2.00 -6.71 16.49
N LYS A 24 1.62 -5.53 16.00
CA LYS A 24 2.37 -4.27 16.21
C LYS A 24 2.55 -3.98 17.71
N GLN A 25 1.49 -4.10 18.53
CA GLN A 25 1.54 -3.90 19.98
C GLN A 25 2.50 -4.88 20.67
N ASN A 26 2.62 -6.09 20.13
CA ASN A 26 3.51 -7.13 20.66
C ASN A 26 4.89 -7.17 19.99
N LYS A 27 5.26 -6.14 19.22
CA LYS A 27 6.54 -6.02 18.50
C LYS A 27 6.81 -7.19 17.52
N ILE A 28 5.76 -7.74 16.95
CA ILE A 28 5.83 -8.72 15.88
C ILE A 28 5.57 -8.00 14.57
N ASP A 29 6.56 -8.00 13.70
CA ASP A 29 6.46 -7.38 12.38
C ASP A 29 5.79 -8.34 11.39
N ILE A 30 4.72 -7.86 10.75
CA ILE A 30 4.05 -8.54 9.65
C ILE A 30 4.18 -7.64 8.41
N PRO A 31 4.71 -8.16 7.29
CA PRO A 31 4.83 -7.36 6.08
C PRO A 31 3.45 -6.94 5.55
N THR A 32 3.35 -5.69 5.13
CA THR A 32 2.14 -5.11 4.53
C THR A 32 2.49 -4.40 3.23
N LEU A 33 1.53 -4.27 2.31
CA LEU A 33 1.69 -3.50 1.07
C LEU A 33 0.53 -2.52 0.87
N CYS A 34 -0.72 -2.98 1.00
CA CYS A 34 -1.92 -2.14 0.81
C CYS A 34 -2.50 -1.59 2.12
N ASN A 35 -1.81 -1.75 3.25
CA ASN A 35 -2.24 -1.20 4.53
C ASN A 35 -1.56 0.14 4.77
N ASP A 36 -2.36 1.16 4.98
CA ASP A 36 -1.95 2.51 5.32
C ASP A 36 -2.70 2.97 6.56
N GLU A 37 -2.06 3.79 7.41
CA GLU A 37 -2.66 4.24 8.69
C GLU A 37 -3.78 5.27 8.50
N GLU A 38 -3.77 5.99 7.38
CA GLU A 38 -4.79 6.99 7.04
C GLU A 38 -6.00 6.39 6.30
N LEU A 39 -5.92 5.11 5.90
CA LEU A 39 -6.95 4.45 5.10
C LEU A 39 -7.57 3.26 5.83
N ASN A 40 -8.84 3.00 5.55
CA ASN A 40 -9.48 1.77 6.01
C ASN A 40 -8.80 0.55 5.37
N PRO A 41 -8.55 -0.53 6.13
CA PRO A 41 -7.91 -1.74 5.62
C PRO A 41 -8.70 -2.34 4.44
N TYR A 42 -8.08 -2.42 3.27
CA TYR A 42 -8.70 -2.97 2.06
C TYR A 42 -8.46 -4.47 1.87
N GLY A 43 -7.33 -4.99 2.37
CA GLY A 43 -7.03 -6.43 2.40
C GLY A 43 -6.78 -7.07 1.04
N SER A 44 -6.43 -6.30 -0.01
CA SER A 44 -6.35 -6.78 -1.40
C SER A 44 -5.01 -7.42 -1.78
N CYS A 45 -3.89 -7.05 -1.15
CA CYS A 45 -2.56 -7.49 -1.59
C CYS A 45 -2.15 -8.88 -1.09
N TRP A 46 -2.75 -9.37 -0.02
CA TRP A 46 -2.49 -10.67 0.61
C TRP A 46 -1.05 -10.86 1.12
N VAL A 47 -0.29 -9.81 1.26
CA VAL A 47 1.09 -9.86 1.79
C VAL A 47 1.11 -10.06 3.31
N CYS A 48 0.06 -9.65 4.01
CA CYS A 48 -0.06 -9.75 5.46
C CYS A 48 -0.74 -11.04 5.96
N LEU A 49 -0.72 -12.12 5.18
CA LEU A 49 -1.37 -13.39 5.54
C LEU A 49 -0.84 -13.98 6.83
N VAL A 50 -1.74 -14.53 7.63
CA VAL A 50 -1.47 -15.29 8.85
C VAL A 50 -2.38 -16.51 8.93
N GLU A 51 -2.05 -17.48 9.75
CA GLU A 51 -2.90 -18.63 10.05
C GLU A 51 -3.67 -18.39 11.35
N VAL A 52 -4.92 -18.83 11.36
CA VAL A 52 -5.75 -18.90 12.55
C VAL A 52 -6.19 -20.35 12.75
N LYS A 53 -5.81 -20.96 13.86
CA LYS A 53 -6.20 -22.35 14.16
C LYS A 53 -7.71 -22.52 14.11
N GLY A 54 -8.16 -23.60 13.51
CA GLY A 54 -9.59 -23.89 13.33
C GLY A 54 -10.22 -23.22 12.11
N ARG A 55 -9.54 -22.33 11.41
CA ARG A 55 -9.95 -21.82 10.10
C ARG A 55 -9.20 -22.52 8.98
N LYS A 56 -9.88 -22.82 7.87
CA LYS A 56 -9.24 -23.34 6.67
C LYS A 56 -8.56 -22.20 5.90
N GLY A 57 -7.29 -22.37 5.56
CA GLY A 57 -6.52 -21.41 4.77
C GLY A 57 -5.96 -20.24 5.60
N PHE A 58 -5.60 -19.18 4.92
CA PHE A 58 -5.00 -17.98 5.50
C PHE A 58 -6.01 -16.85 5.63
N VAL A 59 -5.74 -15.91 6.54
CA VAL A 59 -6.52 -14.68 6.68
C VAL A 59 -5.57 -13.47 6.58
N THR A 60 -6.10 -12.34 6.11
CA THR A 60 -5.36 -11.07 6.08
C THR A 60 -5.32 -10.46 7.47
N SER A 61 -4.14 -10.22 8.03
CA SER A 61 -4.01 -9.66 9.38
C SER A 61 -4.53 -8.22 9.47
N CYS A 62 -4.43 -7.44 8.40
CA CYS A 62 -4.87 -6.05 8.37
C CYS A 62 -6.40 -5.89 8.40
N GLY A 63 -7.16 -6.87 7.90
CA GLY A 63 -8.63 -6.79 7.81
C GLY A 63 -9.36 -7.75 8.75
N THR A 64 -8.65 -8.61 9.49
CA THR A 64 -9.27 -9.59 10.38
C THR A 64 -9.25 -9.09 11.82
N ILE A 65 -10.45 -8.90 12.39
CA ILE A 65 -10.62 -8.51 13.80
C ILE A 65 -10.40 -9.73 14.70
N ILE A 66 -9.71 -9.53 15.82
CA ILE A 66 -9.47 -10.57 16.81
C ILE A 66 -10.74 -10.94 17.57
N SER A 67 -10.83 -12.19 18.01
CA SER A 67 -11.93 -12.71 18.84
C SER A 67 -11.40 -13.55 20.00
N GLU A 68 -12.23 -13.73 21.03
CA GLU A 68 -11.88 -14.53 22.22
C GLU A 68 -11.45 -15.95 21.82
N GLY A 69 -10.36 -16.40 22.41
CA GLY A 69 -9.80 -17.73 22.18
C GLY A 69 -9.12 -17.95 20.84
N MET A 70 -8.94 -16.90 20.01
CA MET A 70 -8.27 -17.02 18.71
C MET A 70 -6.80 -17.41 18.89
N GLU A 71 -6.36 -18.44 18.17
CA GLU A 71 -4.95 -18.85 18.11
C GLU A 71 -4.35 -18.44 16.77
N ILE A 72 -3.40 -17.50 16.82
CA ILE A 72 -2.80 -16.85 15.65
C ILE A 72 -1.35 -17.31 15.50
N ILE A 73 -0.99 -17.73 14.29
CA ILE A 73 0.38 -18.06 13.88
C ILE A 73 0.80 -17.04 12.81
N THR A 74 1.88 -16.32 13.07
CA THR A 74 2.34 -15.22 12.18
C THR A 74 3.46 -15.62 11.26
N ALA A 75 4.16 -16.73 11.55
CA ALA A 75 5.27 -17.25 10.76
C ALA A 75 5.26 -18.78 10.75
N SER A 76 5.16 -19.34 9.56
CA SER A 76 5.31 -20.77 9.25
C SER A 76 5.79 -20.88 7.80
N GLU A 77 6.30 -22.04 7.40
CA GLU A 77 6.70 -22.31 6.00
C GLU A 77 5.54 -22.09 5.03
N SER A 78 4.34 -22.52 5.41
CA SER A 78 3.12 -22.33 4.63
C SER A 78 2.75 -20.83 4.47
N ILE A 79 2.87 -20.03 5.53
CA ILE A 79 2.63 -18.59 5.49
C ILE A 79 3.66 -17.90 4.56
N HIS A 80 4.93 -18.25 4.67
CA HIS A 80 5.97 -17.69 3.81
C HIS A 80 5.74 -18.02 2.34
N THR A 81 5.39 -19.27 2.04
CA THR A 81 5.06 -19.70 0.67
C THR A 81 3.84 -18.95 0.13
N ALA A 82 2.79 -18.79 0.94
CA ALA A 82 1.58 -18.08 0.53
C ALA A 82 1.85 -16.58 0.27
N ARG A 83 2.62 -15.91 1.14
CA ARG A 83 3.03 -14.51 0.94
C ARG A 83 3.90 -14.33 -0.30
N LYS A 84 4.85 -15.24 -0.52
CA LYS A 84 5.68 -15.26 -1.72
C LYS A 84 4.83 -15.38 -2.99
N MET A 85 3.88 -16.32 -3.01
CA MET A 85 2.95 -16.49 -4.12
C MET A 85 2.11 -15.24 -4.38
N ALA A 86 1.61 -14.57 -3.33
CA ALA A 86 0.87 -13.32 -3.47
C ALA A 86 1.71 -12.22 -4.13
N LEU A 87 2.98 -12.08 -3.73
CA LEU A 87 3.91 -11.12 -4.33
C LEU A 87 4.25 -11.50 -5.78
N GLU A 88 4.49 -12.76 -6.07
CA GLU A 88 4.76 -13.24 -7.44
C GLU A 88 3.60 -12.97 -8.38
N LEU A 89 2.35 -13.16 -7.92
CA LEU A 89 1.15 -12.83 -8.69
C LEU A 89 1.02 -11.31 -8.93
N LEU A 90 1.28 -10.49 -7.92
CA LEU A 90 1.29 -9.04 -8.07
C LEU A 90 2.34 -8.58 -9.08
N ILE A 91 3.56 -9.10 -8.99
CA ILE A 91 4.65 -8.76 -9.91
C ILE A 91 4.35 -9.27 -11.32
N SER A 92 3.79 -10.47 -11.47
CA SER A 92 3.46 -11.04 -12.78
C SER A 92 2.40 -10.23 -13.55
N ASN A 93 1.55 -9.50 -12.82
CA ASN A 93 0.53 -8.63 -13.41
C ASN A 93 0.96 -7.14 -13.44
N HIS A 94 2.19 -6.84 -13.03
CA HIS A 94 2.72 -5.49 -13.01
C HIS A 94 3.49 -5.21 -14.30
N TYR A 95 2.91 -4.40 -15.17
CA TYR A 95 3.51 -4.03 -16.47
C TYR A 95 4.60 -2.96 -16.36
N ALA A 96 4.90 -2.50 -15.16
CA ALA A 96 5.88 -1.44 -14.89
C ALA A 96 5.62 -0.13 -15.67
N ASP A 97 4.37 0.16 -15.97
CA ASP A 97 3.93 1.42 -16.56
C ASP A 97 4.09 2.54 -15.54
N CYS A 98 5.36 2.94 -15.34
CA CYS A 98 5.69 4.03 -14.42
C CYS A 98 5.40 5.42 -15.02
N ILE A 99 4.87 5.48 -16.25
CA ILE A 99 4.45 6.71 -16.91
C ILE A 99 2.97 6.93 -16.60
N ALA A 100 2.68 8.06 -15.93
CA ALA A 100 1.30 8.39 -15.61
C ALA A 100 0.44 8.62 -16.86
N PRO A 101 -0.86 8.28 -16.81
CA PRO A 101 -1.80 8.56 -17.88
C PRO A 101 -1.80 10.04 -18.30
N CYS A 102 -1.66 10.97 -17.36
CA CYS A 102 -1.58 12.40 -17.63
C CYS A 102 -0.36 12.77 -18.50
N THR A 103 0.79 12.13 -18.28
CA THR A 103 1.98 12.33 -19.12
C THR A 103 1.77 11.74 -20.52
N ILE A 104 1.14 10.57 -20.62
CA ILE A 104 0.83 9.92 -21.91
C ILE A 104 -0.17 10.76 -22.71
N ALA A 105 -1.19 11.33 -22.06
CA ALA A 105 -2.20 12.16 -22.71
C ALA A 105 -1.66 13.54 -23.14
N CYS A 106 -0.57 14.00 -22.53
CA CYS A 106 0.04 15.28 -22.89
C CYS A 106 0.75 15.17 -24.26
N PRO A 107 0.40 16.00 -25.28
CA PRO A 107 1.05 15.97 -26.59
C PRO A 107 2.57 16.19 -26.51
N ASP A 108 3.02 17.04 -25.58
CA ASP A 108 4.44 17.33 -25.35
C ASP A 108 5.10 16.39 -24.35
N GLN A 109 4.35 15.43 -23.79
CA GLN A 109 4.84 14.44 -22.81
C GLN A 109 5.60 15.09 -21.66
N VAL A 110 5.04 16.14 -21.07
CA VAL A 110 5.60 16.79 -19.89
C VAL A 110 5.56 15.83 -18.71
N ASP A 111 6.63 15.77 -17.92
CA ASP A 111 6.65 14.97 -16.69
C ASP A 111 5.81 15.64 -15.60
N ILE A 112 4.50 15.37 -15.68
CA ILE A 112 3.49 16.00 -14.84
C ILE A 112 3.62 15.54 -13.40
N GLN A 113 3.89 14.26 -13.16
CA GLN A 113 4.05 13.71 -11.82
C GLN A 113 5.20 14.40 -11.06
N THR A 114 6.35 14.55 -11.71
CA THR A 114 7.52 15.17 -11.09
C THR A 114 7.25 16.64 -10.75
N TYR A 115 6.69 17.46 -11.67
CA TYR A 115 6.48 18.87 -11.34
C TYR A 115 5.41 19.06 -10.27
N ILE A 116 4.35 18.24 -10.23
CA ILE A 116 3.34 18.30 -9.17
C ILE A 116 3.94 17.92 -7.81
N SER A 117 4.75 16.86 -7.75
CA SER A 117 5.46 16.47 -6.54
C SER A 117 6.39 17.57 -6.03
N LEU A 118 7.11 18.24 -6.94
CA LEU A 118 7.96 19.37 -6.60
C LEU A 118 7.16 20.58 -6.06
N ILE A 119 6.00 20.86 -6.64
CA ILE A 119 5.09 21.91 -6.15
C ILE A 119 4.59 21.55 -4.74
N ALA A 120 4.15 20.32 -4.51
CA ALA A 120 3.69 19.86 -3.21
C ALA A 120 4.77 20.00 -2.12
N ASN A 121 6.04 19.87 -2.50
CA ASN A 121 7.19 20.05 -1.62
C ASN A 121 7.72 21.52 -1.58
N GLY A 122 7.01 22.49 -2.15
CA GLY A 122 7.39 23.90 -2.17
C GLY A 122 8.57 24.25 -3.09
N LYS A 123 9.01 23.32 -3.96
CA LYS A 123 10.16 23.48 -4.86
C LYS A 123 9.74 24.03 -6.23
N TYR A 124 9.19 25.24 -6.21
CA TYR A 124 8.59 25.84 -7.42
C TYR A 124 9.59 26.10 -8.56
N HIS A 125 10.84 26.46 -8.24
CA HIS A 125 11.86 26.70 -9.27
C HIS A 125 12.26 25.41 -10.01
N GLU A 126 12.38 24.31 -9.28
CA GLU A 126 12.65 23.00 -9.85
C GLU A 126 11.46 22.49 -10.68
N ALA A 127 10.23 22.71 -10.20
CA ALA A 127 9.03 22.38 -10.96
C ALA A 127 9.00 23.10 -12.32
N VAL A 128 9.31 24.40 -12.34
CA VAL A 128 9.40 25.19 -13.59
C VAL A 128 10.50 24.66 -14.52
N LYS A 129 11.63 24.19 -13.99
CA LYS A 129 12.69 23.56 -14.82
C LYS A 129 12.16 22.33 -15.54
N VAL A 130 11.51 21.40 -14.80
CA VAL A 130 10.92 20.18 -15.37
C VAL A 130 9.92 20.53 -16.49
N ILE A 131 9.03 21.49 -16.25
CA ILE A 131 8.08 21.93 -17.28
C ILE A 131 8.81 22.49 -18.50
N LYS A 132 9.85 23.31 -18.31
CA LYS A 132 10.60 23.96 -19.39
C LYS A 132 11.44 23.00 -20.23
N GLU A 133 11.71 21.79 -19.79
CA GLU A 133 12.37 20.77 -20.59
C GLU A 133 11.59 20.42 -21.87
N LYS A 134 10.26 20.52 -21.80
CA LYS A 134 9.35 20.23 -22.91
C LYS A 134 8.59 21.47 -23.40
N LEU A 135 8.22 22.38 -22.50
CA LEU A 135 7.43 23.57 -22.78
C LEU A 135 8.24 24.84 -22.51
N PRO A 136 8.83 25.45 -23.51
CA PRO A 136 9.68 26.66 -23.33
C PRO A 136 8.88 27.86 -22.81
N MET A 137 7.58 27.96 -23.10
CA MET A 137 6.70 29.07 -22.71
C MET A 137 5.50 28.59 -21.85
N PRO A 138 5.71 28.11 -20.62
CA PRO A 138 4.66 27.51 -19.81
C PRO A 138 3.53 28.50 -19.47
N LEU A 139 3.82 29.75 -19.30
CA LEU A 139 2.81 30.77 -18.98
C LEU A 139 1.77 30.97 -20.11
N SER A 140 2.20 30.94 -21.36
CA SER A 140 1.33 31.06 -22.53
C SER A 140 0.54 29.78 -22.75
N ILE A 141 1.21 28.64 -22.69
CA ILE A 141 0.61 27.33 -22.92
C ILE A 141 -0.42 27.02 -21.83
N GLY A 142 -0.15 27.33 -20.56
CA GLY A 142 -1.09 27.13 -19.47
C GLY A 142 -2.42 27.90 -19.59
N ARG A 143 -2.49 28.88 -20.50
CA ARG A 143 -3.72 29.66 -20.77
C ARG A 143 -4.53 29.13 -21.96
N ILE A 144 -3.90 28.42 -22.87
CA ILE A 144 -4.52 27.96 -24.13
C ILE A 144 -4.62 26.43 -24.22
N CYS A 145 -3.92 25.72 -23.34
CA CYS A 145 -3.94 24.26 -23.32
C CYS A 145 -5.35 23.75 -22.96
N PRO A 146 -5.92 22.82 -23.74
CA PRO A 146 -7.22 22.23 -23.42
C PRO A 146 -7.16 21.18 -22.30
N ALA A 147 -6.02 21.06 -21.60
CA ALA A 147 -5.81 20.21 -20.44
C ALA A 147 -6.13 18.72 -20.69
N PHE A 148 -5.57 18.13 -21.72
CA PHE A 148 -5.73 16.69 -22.03
C PHE A 148 -5.28 15.75 -20.89
N CYS A 149 -4.55 16.27 -19.91
CA CYS A 149 -4.08 15.53 -18.73
C CYS A 149 -5.10 15.43 -17.58
N GLU A 150 -6.21 16.17 -17.64
CA GLU A 150 -7.29 16.17 -16.62
C GLU A 150 -8.49 15.25 -17.00
#